data_77b9486f726cb47d44814da259d7a25e
#
_entry.id   77b9486f726cb47d44814da259d7a25e
#
_cell.length_a   1.000
_cell.length_b   1.000
_cell.length_c   1.000
_cell.angle_alpha   90.00
_cell.angle_beta   90.00
_cell.angle_gamma   90.00
#
_symmetry.space_group_name_H-M   'P 1'
#
loop_
_entity.id
_entity.type
_entity.pdbx_description
1 polymer ?
#
loop_
_entity_poly.entity_id
_entity_poly.type
_entity_poly.pdbx_seq_one_letter_code
_entity_poly.pdbx_strand_id
1 'polypeptide(L)'
;MSTPLQQPGLESLSKSFEPAALEAHWGPEWEKRGYGAAGHRGTGAPVAGEPAFSIQLPPPNVTGTLHMGHAFNQTIMDSLTRYHRMRGFNTVWVPGTDHAGIATQIVVERQLQEQGISRYDMGPTPPEARKNFVSKVWEWKEKSGNTITTQMRRMGDSVDWSREYFTMDDKLSAVVTDTFVKLYEQGLIYRGKRLVNWDPKLQSAVSDLEVESEEKDGSLWHIAYPLADGSGSLTV
;
A
#
# COMPACT_ATOMS: atom_id res chain seq x y z
N MET A 1 -9.32 21.79 -49.25
CA MET A 1 -8.05 22.33 -48.73
C MET A 1 -8.25 22.57 -47.26
N SER A 2 -7.70 21.70 -46.41
CA SER A 2 -7.75 21.84 -44.97
C SER A 2 -6.80 22.95 -44.53
N THR A 3 -7.32 23.96 -43.86
CA THR A 3 -6.51 25.02 -43.25
C THR A 3 -5.54 24.41 -42.28
N PRO A 4 -4.24 24.70 -42.36
CA PRO A 4 -3.27 24.20 -41.39
C PRO A 4 -3.68 24.71 -40.00
N LEU A 5 -3.78 23.82 -39.00
CA LEU A 5 -3.93 24.20 -37.61
C LEU A 5 -2.74 25.10 -37.25
N GLN A 6 -3.02 26.39 -37.10
CA GLN A 6 -2.03 27.37 -36.65
C GLN A 6 -1.69 27.01 -35.20
N GLN A 7 -0.53 26.40 -34.99
CA GLN A 7 -0.02 26.19 -33.64
C GLN A 7 0.23 27.56 -33.01
N PRO A 8 -0.26 27.80 -31.78
CA PRO A 8 0.07 29.04 -31.07
C PRO A 8 1.59 29.15 -31.00
N GLY A 9 2.15 30.30 -31.38
CA GLY A 9 3.58 30.56 -31.25
C GLY A 9 4.00 30.60 -29.79
N LEU A 10 5.30 30.39 -29.52
CA LEU A 10 5.88 30.46 -28.17
C LEU A 10 5.52 31.75 -27.42
N GLU A 11 5.28 32.85 -28.17
CA GLU A 11 4.88 34.15 -27.63
C GLU A 11 3.50 34.17 -26.99
N SER A 12 2.63 33.20 -27.33
CA SER A 12 1.29 33.04 -26.74
C SER A 12 1.26 32.21 -25.46
N LEU A 13 2.37 31.59 -25.10
CA LEU A 13 2.47 30.80 -23.88
C LEU A 13 2.70 31.69 -22.66
N SER A 14 2.03 31.38 -21.55
CA SER A 14 2.31 32.01 -20.26
C SER A 14 3.75 31.74 -19.84
N LYS A 15 4.38 32.70 -19.15
CA LYS A 15 5.73 32.51 -18.57
C LYS A 15 5.77 31.50 -17.45
N SER A 16 4.62 31.25 -16.81
CA SER A 16 4.47 30.21 -15.77
C SER A 16 3.52 29.12 -16.24
N PHE A 17 3.82 27.90 -15.86
CA PHE A 17 2.92 26.76 -16.06
C PHE A 17 1.91 26.71 -14.93
N GLU A 18 0.62 26.78 -15.28
CA GLU A 18 -0.51 26.73 -14.34
C GLU A 18 -1.24 25.40 -14.49
N PRO A 19 -0.89 24.37 -13.69
CA PRO A 19 -1.41 23.01 -13.87
C PRO A 19 -2.90 22.86 -13.51
N ALA A 20 -3.41 23.68 -12.59
CA ALA A 20 -4.73 23.48 -12.00
C ALA A 20 -5.88 23.39 -13.02
N ALA A 21 -5.87 24.25 -14.05
CA ALA A 21 -6.89 24.24 -15.10
C ALA A 21 -6.80 22.97 -15.98
N LEU A 22 -5.60 22.49 -16.26
CA LEU A 22 -5.36 21.28 -17.03
C LEU A 22 -5.78 20.05 -16.25
N GLU A 23 -5.40 19.96 -14.96
CA GLU A 23 -5.78 18.88 -14.06
C GLU A 23 -7.31 18.78 -13.90
N ALA A 24 -7.98 19.92 -13.71
CA ALA A 24 -9.43 19.99 -13.55
C ALA A 24 -10.21 19.57 -14.82
N HIS A 25 -9.61 19.72 -15.98
CA HIS A 25 -10.26 19.39 -17.25
C HIS A 25 -9.90 17.96 -17.71
N TRP A 26 -8.62 17.66 -17.84
CA TRP A 26 -8.17 16.43 -18.50
C TRP A 26 -8.36 15.17 -17.65
N GLY A 27 -8.15 15.23 -16.35
CA GLY A 27 -8.33 14.07 -15.47
C GLY A 27 -9.75 13.48 -15.60
N PRO A 28 -10.80 14.25 -15.30
CA PRO A 28 -12.19 13.78 -15.45
C PRO A 28 -12.56 13.37 -16.88
N GLU A 29 -12.03 14.08 -17.89
CA GLU A 29 -12.32 13.75 -19.28
C GLU A 29 -11.71 12.41 -19.70
N TRP A 30 -10.50 12.09 -19.23
CA TRP A 30 -9.85 10.79 -19.50
C TRP A 30 -10.57 9.63 -18.80
N GLU A 31 -10.99 9.83 -17.55
CA GLU A 31 -11.79 8.83 -16.84
C GLU A 31 -13.13 8.59 -17.53
N LYS A 32 -13.86 9.66 -17.90
CA LYS A 32 -15.13 9.60 -18.62
C LYS A 32 -15.00 8.85 -19.94
N ARG A 33 -13.92 9.05 -20.68
CA ARG A 33 -13.63 8.34 -21.94
C ARG A 33 -13.09 6.94 -21.75
N GLY A 34 -12.73 6.55 -20.52
CA GLY A 34 -12.18 5.25 -20.21
C GLY A 34 -10.79 4.98 -20.80
N TYR A 35 -9.98 6.02 -21.02
CA TYR A 35 -8.66 5.87 -21.65
C TYR A 35 -7.69 5.01 -20.84
N GLY A 36 -7.84 4.92 -19.52
CA GLY A 36 -7.08 4.03 -18.66
C GLY A 36 -7.61 2.60 -18.58
N ALA A 37 -8.87 2.37 -19.00
CA ALA A 37 -9.51 1.08 -18.87
C ALA A 37 -8.90 0.01 -19.79
N ALA A 38 -8.77 -1.21 -19.25
CA ALA A 38 -8.30 -2.35 -20.04
C ALA A 38 -9.26 -2.65 -21.20
N GLY A 39 -8.71 -2.98 -22.36
CA GLY A 39 -9.49 -3.26 -23.57
C GLY A 39 -10.09 -2.02 -24.24
N HIS A 40 -9.87 -0.82 -23.69
CA HIS A 40 -10.39 0.41 -24.28
C HIS A 40 -9.38 1.00 -25.29
N ARG A 41 -9.88 1.28 -26.50
CA ARG A 41 -9.14 1.96 -27.58
C ARG A 41 -9.93 3.12 -28.16
N GLY A 42 -10.67 3.85 -27.34
CA GLY A 42 -11.52 4.94 -27.79
C GLY A 42 -12.78 4.52 -28.55
N THR A 43 -12.89 3.27 -28.99
CA THR A 43 -13.98 2.76 -29.84
C THR A 43 -14.65 1.49 -29.32
N GLY A 44 -14.24 0.91 -28.19
CA GLY A 44 -14.91 -0.27 -27.63
C GLY A 44 -14.03 -1.47 -27.28
N ALA A 45 -14.56 -2.66 -27.38
CA ALA A 45 -14.01 -3.90 -26.90
C ALA A 45 -12.61 -4.25 -27.49
N PRO A 46 -11.75 -4.99 -26.73
CA PRO A 46 -10.45 -5.42 -27.22
C PRO A 46 -10.59 -6.32 -28.44
N VAL A 47 -9.68 -6.18 -29.39
CA VAL A 47 -9.61 -7.04 -30.56
C VAL A 47 -8.90 -8.33 -30.19
N ALA A 48 -9.45 -9.49 -30.54
CA ALA A 48 -8.81 -10.79 -30.29
C ALA A 48 -7.43 -10.85 -30.99
N GLY A 49 -6.42 -11.34 -30.23
CA GLY A 49 -5.04 -11.45 -30.72
C GLY A 49 -4.16 -10.22 -30.52
N GLU A 50 -4.64 -9.18 -29.89
CA GLU A 50 -3.80 -8.04 -29.52
C GLU A 50 -2.80 -8.40 -28.42
N PRO A 51 -1.54 -7.93 -28.55
CA PRO A 51 -0.57 -8.14 -27.48
C PRO A 51 -1.02 -7.43 -26.21
N ALA A 52 -0.84 -8.07 -25.05
CA ALA A 52 -1.19 -7.51 -23.76
C ALA A 52 0.04 -6.92 -23.05
N PHE A 53 -0.17 -5.84 -22.30
CA PHE A 53 0.82 -5.30 -21.38
C PHE A 53 0.13 -4.97 -20.06
N SER A 54 0.68 -5.48 -18.97
CA SER A 54 0.24 -5.12 -17.63
C SER A 54 1.43 -4.78 -16.75
N ILE A 55 1.23 -3.80 -15.89
CA ILE A 55 2.20 -3.43 -14.86
C ILE A 55 1.46 -3.27 -13.54
N GLN A 56 2.06 -3.78 -12.46
CA GLN A 56 1.46 -3.67 -11.15
C GLN A 56 2.04 -2.46 -10.42
N LEU A 57 1.17 -1.57 -9.95
CA LEU A 57 1.55 -0.51 -9.04
C LEU A 57 1.82 -1.12 -7.66
N PRO A 58 3.00 -0.90 -7.06
CA PRO A 58 3.17 -1.13 -5.62
C PRO A 58 2.17 -0.24 -4.86
N PRO A 59 1.18 -0.82 -4.15
CA PRO A 59 0.12 -0.03 -3.54
C PRO A 59 0.68 0.86 -2.43
N PRO A 60 0.49 2.19 -2.48
CA PRO A 60 0.93 3.06 -1.41
C PRO A 60 0.23 2.75 -0.10
N ASN A 61 0.97 2.84 1.00
CA ASN A 61 0.45 2.67 2.35
C ASN A 61 -0.50 3.79 2.74
N VAL A 62 -1.65 3.47 3.35
CA VAL A 62 -2.60 4.48 3.85
C VAL A 62 -2.11 5.15 5.16
N THR A 63 -0.82 5.38 5.28
CA THR A 63 -0.18 6.04 6.43
C THR A 63 -0.05 7.55 6.30
N GLY A 64 -0.36 8.08 5.12
CA GLY A 64 -0.24 9.52 4.85
C GLY A 64 -0.52 9.88 3.40
N THR A 65 0.25 10.81 2.87
CA THR A 65 0.17 11.31 1.50
C THR A 65 1.30 10.76 0.65
N LEU A 66 1.18 10.86 -0.68
CA LEU A 66 2.27 10.54 -1.59
C LEU A 66 3.43 11.53 -1.43
N HIS A 67 4.64 11.07 -1.70
CA HIS A 67 5.85 11.88 -1.76
C HIS A 67 6.55 11.71 -3.12
N MET A 68 7.62 12.46 -3.36
CA MET A 68 8.34 12.47 -4.65
C MET A 68 8.79 11.08 -5.11
N GLY A 69 9.13 10.16 -4.20
CA GLY A 69 9.48 8.77 -4.57
C GLY A 69 8.32 8.01 -5.21
N HIS A 70 7.10 8.23 -4.71
CA HIS A 70 5.88 7.67 -5.33
C HIS A 70 5.66 8.29 -6.71
N ALA A 71 5.72 9.62 -6.81
CA ALA A 71 5.54 10.32 -8.08
C ALA A 71 6.56 9.86 -9.14
N PHE A 72 7.82 9.71 -8.77
CA PHE A 72 8.86 9.22 -9.66
C PHE A 72 8.57 7.80 -10.17
N ASN A 73 8.24 6.87 -9.26
CA ASN A 73 7.92 5.50 -9.61
C ASN A 73 6.68 5.42 -10.51
N GLN A 74 5.61 6.14 -10.16
CA GLN A 74 4.37 6.17 -10.92
C GLN A 74 4.56 6.79 -12.32
N THR A 75 5.37 7.84 -12.43
CA THR A 75 5.69 8.45 -13.73
C THR A 75 6.41 7.47 -14.66
N ILE A 76 7.33 6.66 -14.16
CA ILE A 76 8.00 5.64 -14.97
C ILE A 76 6.98 4.59 -15.44
N MET A 77 6.15 4.08 -14.55
CA MET A 77 5.13 3.09 -14.87
C MET A 77 4.10 3.63 -15.87
N ASP A 78 3.67 4.88 -15.68
CA ASP A 78 2.73 5.54 -16.58
C ASP A 78 3.33 5.74 -17.98
N SER A 79 4.60 6.14 -18.06
CA SER A 79 5.32 6.27 -19.32
C SER A 79 5.36 4.94 -20.09
N LEU A 80 5.67 3.84 -19.42
CA LEU A 80 5.66 2.50 -20.02
C LEU A 80 4.25 2.08 -20.47
N THR A 81 3.24 2.34 -19.64
CA THR A 81 1.85 2.02 -19.96
C THR A 81 1.36 2.82 -21.17
N ARG A 82 1.65 4.13 -21.22
CA ARG A 82 1.30 4.99 -22.36
C ARG A 82 2.04 4.59 -23.64
N TYR A 83 3.31 4.26 -23.53
CA TYR A 83 4.11 3.78 -24.65
C TYR A 83 3.50 2.52 -25.28
N HIS A 84 3.17 1.51 -24.47
CA HIS A 84 2.55 0.28 -24.98
C HIS A 84 1.15 0.53 -25.53
N ARG A 85 0.36 1.39 -24.88
CA ARG A 85 -0.98 1.79 -25.38
C ARG A 85 -0.90 2.44 -26.75
N MET A 86 0.05 3.35 -26.96
CA MET A 86 0.26 3.99 -28.27
C MET A 86 0.74 3.00 -29.33
N ARG A 87 1.45 1.95 -28.94
CA ARG A 87 1.87 0.86 -29.84
C ARG A 87 0.76 -0.16 -30.13
N GLY A 88 -0.40 0.03 -29.59
CA GLY A 88 -1.55 -0.82 -29.87
C GLY A 88 -1.69 -2.02 -28.98
N PHE A 89 -1.02 -2.06 -27.83
CA PHE A 89 -1.22 -3.12 -26.85
C PHE A 89 -2.52 -2.90 -26.08
N ASN A 90 -3.17 -3.99 -25.70
CA ASN A 90 -4.19 -3.97 -24.67
C ASN A 90 -3.51 -3.82 -23.30
N THR A 91 -3.58 -2.61 -22.74
CA THR A 91 -2.84 -2.27 -21.51
C THR A 91 -3.75 -2.27 -20.29
N VAL A 92 -3.24 -2.72 -19.16
CA VAL A 92 -3.85 -2.53 -17.85
C VAL A 92 -2.80 -2.11 -16.81
N TRP A 93 -3.09 -1.04 -16.09
CA TRP A 93 -2.35 -0.60 -14.92
C TRP A 93 -3.36 -0.40 -13.79
N VAL A 94 -3.27 -1.26 -12.76
CA VAL A 94 -4.27 -1.35 -11.70
C VAL A 94 -3.83 -0.50 -10.51
N PRO A 95 -4.64 0.49 -10.09
CA PRO A 95 -4.37 1.26 -8.89
C PRO A 95 -4.83 0.52 -7.64
N GLY A 96 -4.17 0.78 -6.51
CA GLY A 96 -4.58 0.25 -5.22
C GLY A 96 -3.89 0.97 -4.07
N THR A 97 -4.36 0.69 -2.85
CA THR A 97 -3.76 1.18 -1.61
C THR A 97 -3.55 0.03 -0.63
N ASP A 98 -2.49 0.13 0.18
CA ASP A 98 -2.14 -0.87 1.18
C ASP A 98 -2.57 -0.42 2.58
N HIS A 99 -3.15 -1.36 3.33
CA HIS A 99 -3.56 -1.15 4.72
C HIS A 99 -2.39 -0.92 5.68
N ALA A 100 -1.19 -1.34 5.34
CA ALA A 100 0.06 -1.17 6.12
C ALA A 100 -0.02 -1.61 7.59
N GLY A 101 -1.03 -2.36 7.96
CA GLY A 101 -1.22 -3.03 9.25
C GLY A 101 -0.87 -2.17 10.48
N ILE A 102 0.21 -2.54 11.16
CA ILE A 102 0.69 -1.90 12.40
C ILE A 102 0.98 -0.40 12.19
N ALA A 103 1.59 -0.01 11.06
CA ALA A 103 1.98 1.38 10.82
C ALA A 103 0.75 2.31 10.77
N THR A 104 -0.34 1.89 10.12
CA THR A 104 -1.58 2.67 10.09
C THR A 104 -2.21 2.79 11.49
N GLN A 105 -2.18 1.72 12.29
CA GLN A 105 -2.66 1.79 13.67
C GLN A 105 -1.83 2.75 14.52
N ILE A 106 -0.50 2.76 14.37
CA ILE A 106 0.40 3.69 15.08
C ILE A 106 0.07 5.15 14.71
N VAL A 107 -0.21 5.44 13.44
CA VAL A 107 -0.60 6.80 13.02
C VAL A 107 -1.88 7.25 13.73
N VAL A 108 -2.90 6.39 13.74
CA VAL A 108 -4.18 6.69 14.41
C VAL A 108 -3.99 6.81 15.92
N GLU A 109 -3.21 5.92 16.53
CA GLU A 109 -2.92 5.96 17.97
C GLU A 109 -2.24 7.28 18.38
N ARG A 110 -1.26 7.76 17.60
CA ARG A 110 -0.62 9.07 17.84
C ARG A 110 -1.62 10.21 17.79
N GLN A 111 -2.52 10.22 16.80
CA GLN A 111 -3.56 11.26 16.70
C GLN A 111 -4.53 11.25 17.88
N LEU A 112 -4.87 10.07 18.40
CA LEU A 112 -5.69 9.94 19.59
C LEU A 112 -4.93 10.41 20.83
N GLN A 113 -3.65 10.09 20.96
CA GLN A 113 -2.79 10.53 22.07
C GLN A 113 -2.65 12.05 22.11
N GLU A 114 -2.58 12.74 20.96
CA GLU A 114 -2.58 14.20 20.87
C GLU A 114 -3.87 14.82 21.45
N GLN A 115 -4.96 14.06 21.44
CA GLN A 115 -6.26 14.39 22.03
C GLN A 115 -6.40 13.91 23.49
N GLY A 116 -5.35 13.29 24.04
CA GLY A 116 -5.37 12.72 25.39
C GLY A 116 -6.17 11.40 25.49
N ILE A 117 -6.42 10.75 24.37
CA ILE A 117 -7.21 9.50 24.32
C ILE A 117 -6.28 8.30 24.14
N SER A 118 -6.37 7.32 25.07
CA SER A 118 -5.73 6.01 24.89
C SER A 118 -6.67 5.06 24.14
N ARG A 119 -6.12 4.25 23.25
CA ARG A 119 -6.88 3.20 22.55
C ARG A 119 -7.59 2.22 23.49
N TYR A 120 -7.06 2.06 24.70
CA TYR A 120 -7.62 1.16 25.69
C TYR A 120 -8.84 1.76 26.44
N ASP A 121 -8.97 3.10 26.42
CA ASP A 121 -10.03 3.84 27.12
C ASP A 121 -11.18 4.23 26.18
N MET A 122 -11.19 3.70 24.95
CA MET A 122 -12.20 4.03 23.94
C MET A 122 -13.55 3.31 24.14
N GLY A 123 -13.72 2.55 25.22
CA GLY A 123 -14.96 1.85 25.53
C GLY A 123 -14.95 1.27 26.94
N PRO A 124 -16.14 0.95 27.49
CA PRO A 124 -16.27 0.44 28.86
C PRO A 124 -15.67 -0.96 29.07
N THR A 125 -15.47 -1.71 27.98
CA THR A 125 -14.83 -3.03 28.00
C THR A 125 -13.73 -3.11 26.95
N PRO A 126 -12.69 -3.97 27.14
CA PRO A 126 -11.63 -4.13 26.15
C PRO A 126 -12.12 -4.47 24.72
N PRO A 127 -13.12 -5.35 24.51
CA PRO A 127 -13.66 -5.59 23.18
C PRO A 127 -14.30 -4.36 22.53
N GLU A 128 -15.03 -3.54 23.31
CA GLU A 128 -15.65 -2.30 22.83
C GLU A 128 -14.61 -1.23 22.54
N ALA A 129 -13.61 -1.07 23.41
CA ALA A 129 -12.49 -0.17 23.16
C ALA A 129 -11.78 -0.54 21.84
N ARG A 130 -11.49 -1.83 21.62
CA ARG A 130 -10.90 -2.33 20.37
C ARG A 130 -11.81 -2.03 19.16
N LYS A 131 -13.10 -2.28 19.25
CA LYS A 131 -14.06 -2.02 18.17
C LYS A 131 -14.05 -0.53 17.78
N ASN A 132 -14.10 0.34 18.77
CA ASN A 132 -14.10 1.79 18.55
C ASN A 132 -12.76 2.29 17.98
N PHE A 133 -11.65 1.75 18.46
CA PHE A 133 -10.33 2.04 17.87
C PHE A 133 -10.26 1.61 16.41
N VAL A 134 -10.69 0.39 16.07
CA VAL A 134 -10.72 -0.11 14.69
C VAL A 134 -11.60 0.78 13.81
N SER A 135 -12.74 1.28 14.31
CA SER A 135 -13.56 2.25 13.57
C SER A 135 -12.78 3.52 13.22
N LYS A 136 -11.95 4.03 14.15
CA LYS A 136 -11.07 5.20 13.87
C LYS A 136 -9.99 4.89 12.84
N VAL A 137 -9.47 3.67 12.83
CA VAL A 137 -8.51 3.23 11.78
C VAL A 137 -9.19 3.21 10.41
N TRP A 138 -10.44 2.75 10.32
CA TRP A 138 -11.21 2.79 9.07
C TRP A 138 -11.52 4.23 8.62
N GLU A 139 -11.90 5.13 9.52
CA GLU A 139 -12.08 6.57 9.20
C GLU A 139 -10.80 7.17 8.62
N TRP A 140 -9.64 6.85 9.22
CA TRP A 140 -8.34 7.28 8.73
C TRP A 140 -8.05 6.72 7.33
N LYS A 141 -8.30 5.42 7.12
CA LYS A 141 -8.13 4.75 5.81
C LYS A 141 -8.91 5.47 4.73
N GLU A 142 -10.19 5.79 4.97
CA GLU A 142 -11.00 6.53 3.99
C GLU A 142 -10.37 7.89 3.66
N LYS A 143 -9.96 8.65 4.66
CA LYS A 143 -9.34 9.97 4.47
C LYS A 143 -8.01 9.86 3.71
N SER A 144 -7.11 8.99 4.15
CA SER A 144 -5.76 8.84 3.58
C SER A 144 -5.83 8.22 2.18
N GLY A 145 -6.63 7.17 1.98
CA GLY A 145 -6.83 6.53 0.68
C GLY A 145 -7.37 7.49 -0.37
N ASN A 146 -8.41 8.27 -0.03
CA ASN A 146 -8.96 9.29 -0.92
C ASN A 146 -7.95 10.39 -1.26
N THR A 147 -7.08 10.76 -0.32
CA THR A 147 -6.00 11.72 -0.59
C THR A 147 -5.01 11.16 -1.58
N ILE A 148 -4.56 9.92 -1.40
CA ILE A 148 -3.62 9.22 -2.29
C ILE A 148 -4.18 9.13 -3.70
N THR A 149 -5.40 8.64 -3.87
CA THR A 149 -6.00 8.48 -5.21
C THR A 149 -6.29 9.81 -5.89
N THR A 150 -6.61 10.86 -5.11
CA THR A 150 -6.73 12.22 -5.64
C THR A 150 -5.37 12.76 -6.12
N GLN A 151 -4.29 12.50 -5.40
CA GLN A 151 -2.94 12.90 -5.83
C GLN A 151 -2.53 12.16 -7.12
N MET A 152 -2.82 10.86 -7.23
CA MET A 152 -2.59 10.09 -8.46
C MET A 152 -3.37 10.66 -9.66
N ARG A 153 -4.63 11.02 -9.45
CA ARG A 153 -5.45 11.67 -10.50
C ARG A 153 -4.86 13.01 -10.94
N ARG A 154 -4.36 13.80 -10.00
CA ARG A 154 -3.69 15.08 -10.31
C ARG A 154 -2.38 14.89 -11.06
N MET A 155 -1.64 13.83 -10.82
CA MET A 155 -0.45 13.48 -11.62
C MET A 155 -0.82 13.00 -13.02
N GLY A 156 -2.07 12.65 -13.26
CA GLY A 156 -2.56 12.16 -14.54
C GLY A 156 -2.24 10.70 -14.80
N ASP A 157 -2.10 9.89 -13.75
CA ASP A 157 -1.83 8.46 -13.86
C ASP A 157 -2.90 7.76 -14.70
N SER A 158 -2.49 7.11 -15.79
CA SER A 158 -3.41 6.47 -16.75
C SER A 158 -3.82 5.05 -16.32
N VAL A 159 -4.18 4.90 -15.06
CA VAL A 159 -4.64 3.66 -14.43
C VAL A 159 -6.08 3.33 -14.77
N ASP A 160 -6.45 2.06 -14.60
CA ASP A 160 -7.84 1.61 -14.69
C ASP A 160 -8.56 1.79 -13.35
N TRP A 161 -9.18 2.94 -13.14
CA TRP A 161 -9.88 3.29 -11.89
C TRP A 161 -11.06 2.35 -11.58
N SER A 162 -11.61 1.65 -12.56
CA SER A 162 -12.68 0.66 -12.33
C SER A 162 -12.18 -0.59 -11.60
N ARG A 163 -10.87 -0.77 -11.51
CA ARG A 163 -10.17 -1.88 -10.86
C ARG A 163 -9.45 -1.49 -9.58
N GLU A 164 -9.70 -0.27 -9.09
CA GLU A 164 -9.14 0.18 -7.81
C GLU A 164 -9.43 -0.84 -6.70
N TYR A 165 -8.40 -1.14 -5.87
CA TYR A 165 -8.52 -2.07 -4.77
C TYR A 165 -7.86 -1.54 -3.49
N PHE A 166 -8.27 -2.10 -2.38
CA PHE A 166 -7.62 -1.95 -1.08
C PHE A 166 -7.25 -3.33 -0.55
N THR A 167 -6.03 -3.47 -0.01
CA THR A 167 -5.50 -4.79 0.38
C THR A 167 -6.28 -5.53 1.46
N MET A 168 -7.20 -4.84 2.17
CA MET A 168 -8.14 -5.45 3.13
C MET A 168 -9.60 -5.36 2.69
N ASP A 169 -9.89 -5.18 1.42
CA ASP A 169 -11.27 -5.29 0.93
C ASP A 169 -11.80 -6.74 1.06
N ASP A 170 -13.12 -6.88 1.06
CA ASP A 170 -13.77 -8.19 1.28
C ASP A 170 -13.33 -9.24 0.27
N LYS A 171 -13.15 -8.84 -0.99
CA LYS A 171 -12.72 -9.73 -2.08
C LYS A 171 -11.31 -10.26 -1.84
N LEU A 172 -10.35 -9.38 -1.53
CA LEU A 172 -8.98 -9.79 -1.26
C LEU A 172 -8.86 -10.55 0.05
N SER A 173 -9.62 -10.19 1.08
CA SER A 173 -9.68 -10.92 2.35
C SER A 173 -10.14 -12.36 2.14
N ALA A 174 -11.14 -12.60 1.31
CA ALA A 174 -11.58 -13.94 0.94
C ALA A 174 -10.47 -14.72 0.21
N VAL A 175 -9.82 -14.10 -0.78
CA VAL A 175 -8.72 -14.75 -1.54
C VAL A 175 -7.53 -15.10 -0.62
N VAL A 176 -7.18 -14.24 0.33
CA VAL A 176 -6.12 -14.51 1.31
C VAL A 176 -6.46 -15.72 2.16
N THR A 177 -7.69 -15.80 2.66
CA THR A 177 -8.16 -16.95 3.45
C THR A 177 -8.13 -18.25 2.64
N ASP A 178 -8.67 -18.23 1.43
CA ASP A 178 -8.68 -19.41 0.54
C ASP A 178 -7.25 -19.87 0.20
N THR A 179 -6.35 -18.91 -0.06
CA THR A 179 -4.95 -19.21 -0.35
C THR A 179 -4.26 -19.84 0.85
N PHE A 180 -4.48 -19.31 2.06
CA PHE A 180 -3.93 -19.89 3.28
C PHE A 180 -4.39 -21.35 3.49
N VAL A 181 -5.69 -21.62 3.32
CA VAL A 181 -6.24 -22.97 3.43
C VAL A 181 -5.60 -23.91 2.40
N LYS A 182 -5.51 -23.50 1.13
CA LYS A 182 -4.89 -24.31 0.07
C LYS A 182 -3.42 -24.62 0.37
N LEU A 183 -2.65 -23.66 0.86
CA LEU A 183 -1.24 -23.89 1.20
C LEU A 183 -1.11 -24.88 2.36
N TYR A 184 -2.01 -24.82 3.34
CA TYR A 184 -2.04 -25.77 4.44
C TYR A 184 -2.40 -27.19 3.95
N GLU A 185 -3.44 -27.34 3.12
CA GLU A 185 -3.85 -28.62 2.53
C GLU A 185 -2.76 -29.25 1.66
N GLN A 186 -1.94 -28.43 0.99
CA GLN A 186 -0.79 -28.87 0.20
C GLN A 186 0.44 -29.21 1.07
N GLY A 187 0.39 -29.01 2.39
CA GLY A 187 1.51 -29.24 3.30
C GLY A 187 2.67 -28.24 3.17
N LEU A 188 2.45 -27.12 2.46
CA LEU A 188 3.46 -26.08 2.26
C LEU A 188 3.61 -25.16 3.47
N ILE A 189 2.60 -25.05 4.31
CA ILE A 189 2.64 -24.34 5.59
C ILE A 189 2.18 -25.27 6.71
N TYR A 190 2.70 -25.05 7.90
CA TYR A 190 2.33 -25.81 9.09
C TYR A 190 2.37 -24.94 10.34
N ARG A 191 1.67 -25.33 11.39
CA ARG A 191 1.71 -24.69 12.70
C ARG A 191 2.90 -25.23 13.49
N GLY A 192 3.80 -24.36 13.90
CA GLY A 192 4.98 -24.69 14.71
C GLY A 192 5.40 -23.56 15.63
N LYS A 193 6.24 -23.91 16.63
CA LYS A 193 6.90 -22.90 17.48
C LYS A 193 8.23 -22.53 16.83
N ARG A 194 8.52 -21.24 16.74
CA ARG A 194 9.79 -20.69 16.25
C ARG A 194 10.21 -19.51 17.11
N LEU A 195 11.52 -19.27 17.17
CA LEU A 195 12.03 -18.00 17.69
C LEU A 195 11.63 -16.88 16.73
N VAL A 196 11.16 -15.78 17.27
CA VAL A 196 10.78 -14.58 16.53
C VAL A 196 11.41 -13.36 17.20
N ASN A 197 11.74 -12.35 16.42
CA ASN A 197 12.10 -11.04 16.95
C ASN A 197 10.84 -10.39 17.51
N TRP A 198 10.89 -9.94 18.75
CA TRP A 198 9.75 -9.38 19.48
C TRP A 198 10.07 -8.00 20.01
N ASP A 199 9.24 -7.01 19.66
CA ASP A 199 9.29 -5.68 20.22
C ASP A 199 8.35 -5.58 21.44
N PRO A 200 8.89 -5.42 22.66
CA PRO A 200 8.07 -5.38 23.88
C PRO A 200 7.24 -4.09 23.99
N LYS A 201 7.61 -3.00 23.31
CA LYS A 201 6.87 -1.74 23.31
C LYS A 201 5.67 -1.83 22.36
N LEU A 202 5.85 -2.37 21.18
CA LEU A 202 4.79 -2.61 20.20
C LEU A 202 3.95 -3.85 20.54
N GLN A 203 4.46 -4.73 21.41
CA GLN A 203 3.85 -6.03 21.74
C GLN A 203 3.54 -6.84 20.47
N SER A 204 4.49 -6.88 19.55
CA SER A 204 4.38 -7.54 18.25
C SER A 204 5.68 -8.19 17.83
N ALA A 205 5.57 -9.24 17.02
CA ALA A 205 6.70 -9.74 16.26
C ALA A 205 7.08 -8.74 15.17
N VAL A 206 8.37 -8.58 14.91
CA VAL A 206 8.94 -7.75 13.86
C VAL A 206 9.72 -8.61 12.88
N SER A 207 9.84 -8.16 11.63
CA SER A 207 10.62 -8.88 10.63
C SER A 207 12.12 -8.75 10.89
N ASP A 208 12.91 -9.71 10.41
CA ASP A 208 14.36 -9.68 10.55
C ASP A 208 15.00 -8.44 9.90
N LEU A 209 14.34 -7.87 8.89
CA LEU A 209 14.77 -6.65 8.20
C LEU A 209 14.60 -5.38 9.03
N GLU A 210 13.75 -5.42 10.06
CA GLU A 210 13.47 -4.30 10.96
C GLU A 210 14.32 -4.34 12.23
N VAL A 211 15.15 -5.38 12.39
CA VAL A 211 16.01 -5.57 13.56
C VAL A 211 17.40 -5.04 13.27
N GLU A 212 17.78 -4.03 14.03
CA GLU A 212 19.16 -3.53 14.04
C GLU A 212 19.98 -4.29 15.08
N SER A 213 21.07 -4.92 14.63
CA SER A 213 22.00 -5.63 15.51
C SER A 213 23.01 -4.65 16.08
N GLU A 214 23.12 -4.62 17.39
CA GLU A 214 24.04 -3.75 18.12
C GLU A 214 25.03 -4.62 18.93
N GLU A 215 26.32 -4.40 18.75
CA GLU A 215 27.35 -5.12 19.52
C GLU A 215 27.45 -4.52 20.91
N LYS A 216 27.28 -5.34 21.94
CA LYS A 216 27.36 -4.95 23.36
C LYS A 216 28.25 -5.90 24.14
N ASP A 217 29.04 -5.31 25.04
CA ASP A 217 29.78 -6.09 26.01
C ASP A 217 28.81 -6.83 26.94
N GLY A 218 28.87 -8.13 26.94
CA GLY A 218 28.05 -9.02 27.76
C GLY A 218 28.90 -9.89 28.68
N SER A 219 28.25 -10.66 29.54
CA SER A 219 28.90 -11.60 30.42
C SER A 219 28.24 -12.97 30.28
N LEU A 220 29.07 -14.00 30.38
CA LEU A 220 28.60 -15.37 30.48
C LEU A 220 28.61 -15.76 31.97
N TRP A 221 27.43 -16.12 32.48
CA TRP A 221 27.29 -16.54 33.88
C TRP A 221 27.30 -18.06 33.97
N HIS A 222 28.23 -18.59 34.74
CA HIS A 222 28.31 -20.03 35.06
C HIS A 222 27.58 -20.26 36.38
N ILE A 223 26.38 -20.86 36.32
CA ILE A 223 25.59 -21.15 37.52
C ILE A 223 25.80 -22.59 37.94
N ALA A 224 26.33 -22.80 39.16
CA ALA A 224 26.53 -24.12 39.70
C ALA A 224 25.32 -24.57 40.49
N TYR A 225 24.70 -25.66 40.07
CA TYR A 225 23.59 -26.32 40.77
C TYR A 225 24.15 -27.48 41.60
N PRO A 226 24.07 -27.45 42.96
CA PRO A 226 24.50 -28.56 43.78
C PRO A 226 23.62 -29.79 43.57
N LEU A 227 24.24 -30.97 43.49
CA LEU A 227 23.50 -32.23 43.40
C LEU A 227 22.87 -32.57 44.75
N ALA A 228 21.66 -33.15 44.73
CA ALA A 228 20.89 -33.45 45.94
C ALA A 228 21.56 -34.45 46.89
N ASP A 229 22.44 -35.31 46.37
CA ASP A 229 23.20 -36.29 47.11
C ASP A 229 24.53 -35.75 47.67
N GLY A 230 24.85 -34.47 47.44
CA GLY A 230 26.05 -33.83 47.91
C GLY A 230 27.33 -34.24 47.18
N SER A 231 27.25 -35.03 46.10
CA SER A 231 28.42 -35.57 45.37
C SER A 231 29.15 -34.54 44.50
N GLY A 232 28.56 -33.34 44.30
CA GLY A 232 29.15 -32.29 43.48
C GLY A 232 28.14 -31.23 43.03
N SER A 233 28.49 -30.51 41.97
CA SER A 233 27.61 -29.54 41.31
C SER A 233 27.64 -29.69 39.80
N LEU A 234 26.51 -29.37 39.15
CA LEU A 234 26.40 -29.23 37.68
C LEU A 234 26.45 -27.75 37.34
N THR A 235 27.38 -27.36 36.48
CA THR A 235 27.50 -25.99 36.00
C THR A 235 26.77 -25.84 34.67
N VAL A 236 25.91 -24.85 34.57
CA VAL A 236 25.12 -24.50 33.36
C VAL A 236 25.52 -23.14 32.90
#